data_bc29268411f75d2d51f10bf348a0839b
#
_entry.id   bc29268411f75d2d51f10bf348a0839b
#
_cell.length_a   1.000
_cell.length_b   1.000
_cell.length_c   1.000
_cell.angle_alpha   90.00
_cell.angle_beta   90.00
_cell.angle_gamma   90.00
#
_symmetry.space_group_name_H-M   'P 1'
#
loop_
_entity.id
_entity.type
_entity.pdbx_description
1 polymer ?
#
loop_
_entity_poly.entity_id
_entity_poly.type
_entity_poly.pdbx_seq_one_letter_code
_entity_poly.pdbx_strand_id
1 'polypeptide(L)'
;MTQAISHHEALIYVMVTMSAVDRKMTDAELHAIGEVVQTLPVFRGFNVEQLVPVAEACGDLLNVEDGLDEILDIVARSLPHKLYETAYAVAVEVAAVDLHVEQEELRFLQ
;
A
#
# COMPACT_ATOMS: atom_id res chain seq x y z
N MET A 1 5.52 6.50 21.60
CA MET A 1 4.05 6.57 21.48
C MET A 1 3.67 6.41 20.01
N THR A 2 2.96 5.34 19.65
CA THR A 2 2.58 5.09 18.29
C THR A 2 1.37 5.95 17.94
N GLN A 3 1.50 6.81 16.95
CA GLN A 3 0.39 7.66 16.53
C GLN A 3 -0.52 6.90 15.58
N ALA A 4 -1.83 7.03 15.81
CA ALA A 4 -2.79 6.53 14.86
C ALA A 4 -2.75 7.39 13.60
N ILE A 5 -2.88 6.77 12.44
CA ILE A 5 -2.96 7.47 11.17
C ILE A 5 -4.40 7.42 10.67
N SER A 6 -4.72 8.19 9.63
CA SER A 6 -6.07 8.17 9.06
C SER A 6 -6.33 6.81 8.39
N HIS A 7 -7.61 6.49 8.19
CA HIS A 7 -7.96 5.25 7.46
C HIS A 7 -7.43 5.27 6.03
N HIS A 8 -7.35 6.44 5.41
CA HIS A 8 -6.75 6.57 4.08
C HIS A 8 -5.29 6.17 4.11
N GLU A 9 -4.54 6.71 5.05
CA GLU A 9 -3.12 6.39 5.20
C GLU A 9 -2.91 4.92 5.54
N ALA A 10 -3.78 4.35 6.39
CA ALA A 10 -3.70 2.93 6.74
C ALA A 10 -3.88 2.05 5.51
N LEU A 11 -4.83 2.37 4.64
CA LEU A 11 -5.05 1.61 3.41
C LEU A 11 -3.88 1.76 2.45
N ILE A 12 -3.30 2.95 2.36
CA ILE A 12 -2.11 3.16 1.54
C ILE A 12 -0.93 2.35 2.09
N TYR A 13 -0.77 2.30 3.41
CA TYR A 13 0.27 1.49 4.04
C TYR A 13 0.11 0.01 3.67
N VAL A 14 -1.12 -0.50 3.66
CA VAL A 14 -1.37 -1.88 3.24
C VAL A 14 -0.89 -2.11 1.81
N MET A 15 -1.25 -1.21 0.90
CA MET A 15 -0.87 -1.33 -0.50
C MET A 15 0.64 -1.25 -0.71
N VAL A 16 1.30 -0.28 -0.05
CA VAL A 16 2.74 -0.12 -0.16
C VAL A 16 3.47 -1.33 0.40
N THR A 17 3.02 -1.84 1.55
CA THR A 17 3.62 -3.01 2.18
C THR A 17 3.52 -4.23 1.26
N MET A 18 2.36 -4.46 0.64
CA MET A 18 2.19 -5.57 -0.29
C MET A 18 3.11 -5.45 -1.51
N SER A 19 3.35 -4.22 -1.97
CA SER A 19 4.19 -3.99 -3.14
C SER A 19 5.68 -4.10 -2.82
N ALA A 20 6.09 -3.71 -1.62
CA ALA A 20 7.50 -3.51 -1.30
C ALA A 20 8.08 -4.52 -0.32
N VAL A 21 7.29 -5.49 0.16
CA VAL A 21 7.73 -6.40 1.22
C VAL A 21 8.96 -7.23 0.80
N ASP A 22 9.04 -7.63 -0.45
CA ASP A 22 10.12 -8.47 -0.94
C ASP A 22 11.13 -7.72 -1.81
N ARG A 23 10.81 -6.49 -2.20
CA ARG A 23 11.65 -5.70 -3.09
C ARG A 23 11.16 -4.25 -3.11
N LYS A 24 11.97 -3.38 -3.70
CA LYS A 24 11.59 -1.98 -3.86
C LYS A 24 10.38 -1.85 -4.78
N MET A 25 9.46 -0.97 -4.41
CA MET A 25 8.27 -0.70 -5.19
C MET A 25 8.63 -0.13 -6.57
N THR A 26 8.00 -0.67 -7.62
CA THR A 26 8.20 -0.18 -8.98
C THR A 26 7.30 1.02 -9.28
N ASP A 27 7.64 1.75 -10.35
CA ASP A 27 6.79 2.86 -10.81
C ASP A 27 5.40 2.37 -11.21
N ALA A 28 5.31 1.18 -11.81
CA ALA A 28 4.01 0.60 -12.18
C ALA A 28 3.15 0.33 -10.96
N GLU A 29 3.75 -0.17 -9.88
CA GLU A 29 3.04 -0.43 -8.64
C GLU A 29 2.57 0.87 -7.98
N LEU A 30 3.42 1.89 -7.96
CA LEU A 30 3.04 3.19 -7.43
C LEU A 30 1.90 3.82 -8.24
N HIS A 31 1.95 3.68 -9.56
CA HIS A 31 0.89 4.14 -10.44
C HIS A 31 -0.44 3.44 -10.15
N ALA A 32 -0.38 2.12 -9.93
CA ALA A 32 -1.57 1.34 -9.59
C ALA A 32 -2.18 1.81 -8.27
N ILE A 33 -1.35 2.07 -7.27
CA ILE A 33 -1.82 2.60 -5.99
C ILE A 33 -2.49 3.96 -6.21
N GLY A 34 -1.89 4.81 -7.03
CA GLY A 34 -2.46 6.11 -7.38
C GLY A 34 -3.84 5.99 -8.02
N GLU A 35 -4.03 5.04 -8.92
CA GLU A 35 -5.32 4.80 -9.55
C GLU A 35 -6.36 4.35 -8.53
N VAL A 36 -6.01 3.45 -7.63
CA VAL A 36 -6.90 2.99 -6.56
C VAL A 36 -7.33 4.17 -5.70
N VAL A 37 -6.39 5.01 -5.31
CA VAL A 37 -6.65 6.18 -4.47
C VAL A 37 -7.61 7.15 -5.16
N GLN A 38 -7.49 7.31 -6.47
CA GLN A 38 -8.32 8.25 -7.23
C GLN A 38 -9.71 7.70 -7.55
N THR A 39 -9.87 6.39 -7.62
CA THR A 39 -11.10 5.77 -8.12
C THR A 39 -11.98 5.17 -7.05
N LEU A 40 -11.42 4.68 -5.94
CA LEU A 40 -12.23 4.05 -4.90
C LEU A 40 -12.93 5.08 -4.02
N PRO A 41 -14.24 4.91 -3.79
CA PRO A 41 -14.99 5.85 -2.94
C PRO A 41 -14.43 5.99 -1.53
N VAL A 42 -13.78 4.97 -1.01
CA VAL A 42 -13.23 5.01 0.36
C VAL A 42 -12.16 6.10 0.50
N PHE A 43 -11.54 6.49 -0.60
CA PHE A 43 -10.52 7.54 -0.59
C PHE A 43 -11.08 8.94 -0.88
N ARG A 44 -12.41 9.08 -0.92
CA ARG A 44 -13.02 10.39 -1.14
C ARG A 44 -12.56 11.36 -0.05
N GLY A 45 -12.09 12.53 -0.47
CA GLY A 45 -11.56 13.53 0.45
C GLY A 45 -10.07 13.42 0.71
N PHE A 46 -9.42 12.36 0.23
CA PHE A 46 -7.97 12.25 0.35
C PHE A 46 -7.30 13.08 -0.75
N ASN A 47 -6.29 13.85 -0.35
CA ASN A 47 -5.52 14.65 -1.31
C ASN A 47 -4.44 13.76 -1.95
N VAL A 48 -4.56 13.50 -3.25
CA VAL A 48 -3.64 12.63 -3.98
C VAL A 48 -2.19 13.14 -3.93
N GLU A 49 -2.00 14.45 -3.72
CA GLU A 49 -0.66 15.00 -3.57
C GLU A 49 0.06 14.48 -2.33
N GLN A 50 -0.68 13.96 -1.36
CA GLN A 50 -0.13 13.38 -0.15
C GLN A 50 0.28 11.91 -0.34
N LEU A 51 -0.05 11.30 -1.47
CA LEU A 51 0.25 9.89 -1.70
C LEU A 51 1.74 9.58 -1.60
N VAL A 52 2.58 10.34 -2.29
CA VAL A 52 4.03 10.09 -2.30
C VAL A 52 4.63 10.24 -0.91
N PRO A 53 4.35 11.32 -0.15
CA PRO A 53 4.85 11.41 1.23
C PRO A 53 4.40 10.26 2.12
N VAL A 54 3.15 9.82 2.01
CA VAL A 54 2.65 8.70 2.80
C VAL A 54 3.36 7.41 2.42
N ALA A 55 3.53 7.16 1.12
CA ALA A 55 4.24 5.97 0.64
C ALA A 55 5.70 5.97 1.10
N GLU A 56 6.35 7.12 1.08
CA GLU A 56 7.73 7.24 1.53
C GLU A 56 7.85 6.96 3.03
N ALA A 57 6.92 7.47 3.83
CA ALA A 57 6.90 7.20 5.27
C ALA A 57 6.76 5.72 5.55
N CYS A 58 5.89 5.03 4.81
CA CYS A 58 5.73 3.59 4.95
C CYS A 58 7.00 2.85 4.55
N GLY A 59 7.62 3.25 3.42
CA GLY A 59 8.87 2.66 2.96
C GLY A 59 9.99 2.81 3.98
N ASP A 60 10.09 3.98 4.61
CA ASP A 60 11.08 4.22 5.65
C ASP A 60 10.88 3.28 6.84
N LEU A 61 9.63 3.05 7.23
CA LEU A 61 9.33 2.10 8.31
C LEU A 61 9.71 0.67 7.91
N LEU A 62 9.51 0.29 6.66
CA LEU A 62 9.89 -1.04 6.18
C LEU A 62 11.39 -1.29 6.25
N ASN A 63 12.20 -0.24 6.18
CA ASN A 63 13.65 -0.34 6.24
C ASN A 63 14.20 -0.43 7.66
N VAL A 64 13.37 -0.24 8.68
CA VAL A 64 13.76 -0.33 10.07
C VAL A 64 13.59 -1.77 10.54
N GLU A 65 14.44 -2.23 11.47
CA GLU A 65 14.26 -3.53 12.10
C GLU A 65 12.88 -3.61 12.75
N ASP A 66 12.18 -4.71 12.52
CA ASP A 66 10.79 -4.92 12.97
C ASP A 66 9.79 -3.94 12.37
N GLY A 67 10.17 -3.24 11.30
CA GLY A 67 9.31 -2.25 10.67
C GLY A 67 8.00 -2.82 10.15
N LEU A 68 8.02 -4.02 9.58
CA LEU A 68 6.81 -4.67 9.10
C LEU A 68 5.81 -4.90 10.24
N ASP A 69 6.29 -5.40 11.38
CA ASP A 69 5.42 -5.62 12.55
C ASP A 69 4.83 -4.31 13.04
N GLU A 70 5.62 -3.25 13.04
CA GLU A 70 5.15 -1.94 13.46
C GLU A 70 4.09 -1.39 12.52
N ILE A 71 4.29 -1.56 11.21
CA ILE A 71 3.29 -1.13 10.21
C ILE A 71 1.98 -1.87 10.42
N LEU A 72 2.03 -3.19 10.60
CA LEU A 72 0.84 -3.99 10.81
C LEU A 72 0.09 -3.56 12.07
N ASP A 73 0.82 -3.22 13.12
CA ASP A 73 0.23 -2.74 14.37
C ASP A 73 -0.45 -1.38 14.15
N ILE A 74 0.22 -0.45 13.48
CA ILE A 74 -0.34 0.86 13.18
C ILE A 74 -1.63 0.73 12.35
N VAL A 75 -1.60 -0.11 11.33
CA VAL A 75 -2.77 -0.34 10.47
C VAL A 75 -3.92 -0.92 11.28
N ALA A 76 -3.64 -1.92 12.13
CA ALA A 76 -4.68 -2.56 12.93
C ALA A 76 -5.36 -1.57 13.88
N ARG A 77 -4.59 -0.64 14.44
CA ARG A 77 -5.15 0.37 15.35
C ARG A 77 -5.90 1.47 14.63
N SER A 78 -5.48 1.79 13.43
CA SER A 78 -5.98 2.95 12.70
C SER A 78 -7.16 2.64 11.80
N LEU A 79 -7.34 1.37 11.41
CA LEU A 79 -8.34 0.97 10.45
C LEU A 79 -9.58 0.45 11.14
N PRO A 80 -10.77 1.06 10.92
CA PRO A 80 -12.01 0.53 11.46
C PRO A 80 -12.30 -0.87 10.94
N HIS A 81 -12.89 -1.72 11.76
CA HIS A 81 -13.25 -3.09 11.38
C HIS A 81 -14.06 -3.16 10.10
N LYS A 82 -14.95 -2.19 9.90
CA LYS A 82 -15.79 -2.15 8.70
C LYS A 82 -14.99 -1.97 7.41
N LEU A 83 -13.73 -1.54 7.52
CA LEU A 83 -12.86 -1.36 6.36
C LEU A 83 -11.86 -2.49 6.17
N TYR A 84 -11.91 -3.54 6.99
CA TYR A 84 -11.00 -4.67 6.83
C TYR A 84 -11.17 -5.37 5.49
N GLU A 85 -12.41 -5.53 5.04
CA GLU A 85 -12.67 -6.11 3.72
C GLU A 85 -12.13 -5.23 2.60
N THR A 86 -12.26 -3.91 2.76
CA THR A 86 -11.72 -2.95 1.81
C THR A 86 -10.19 -3.05 1.77
N ALA A 87 -9.55 -3.18 2.93
CA ALA A 87 -8.10 -3.35 3.00
C ALA A 87 -7.66 -4.61 2.25
N TYR A 88 -8.40 -5.71 2.45
CA TYR A 88 -8.12 -6.94 1.73
C TYR A 88 -8.27 -6.75 0.22
N ALA A 89 -9.33 -6.08 -0.20
CA ALA A 89 -9.61 -5.86 -1.62
C ALA A 89 -8.49 -5.02 -2.28
N VAL A 90 -8.04 -3.95 -1.63
CA VAL A 90 -6.97 -3.13 -2.21
C VAL A 90 -5.64 -3.87 -2.22
N ALA A 91 -5.38 -4.72 -1.23
CA ALA A 91 -4.18 -5.55 -1.21
C ALA A 91 -4.17 -6.52 -2.40
N VAL A 92 -5.31 -7.14 -2.68
CA VAL A 92 -5.46 -8.06 -3.81
C VAL A 92 -5.24 -7.32 -5.14
N GLU A 93 -5.79 -6.12 -5.27
CA GLU A 93 -5.59 -5.33 -6.49
C GLU A 93 -4.12 -5.05 -6.75
N VAL A 94 -3.37 -4.66 -5.74
CA VAL A 94 -1.94 -4.39 -5.87
C VAL A 94 -1.17 -5.67 -6.16
N ALA A 95 -1.50 -6.77 -5.50
CA ALA A 95 -0.87 -8.06 -5.74
C ALA A 95 -1.09 -8.53 -7.18
N ALA A 96 -2.26 -8.27 -7.76
CA ALA A 96 -2.55 -8.63 -9.14
C ALA A 96 -1.65 -7.87 -10.12
N VAL A 97 -1.38 -6.60 -9.85
CA VAL A 97 -0.46 -5.80 -10.66
C VAL A 97 0.95 -6.39 -10.61
N ASP A 98 1.41 -6.76 -9.42
CA ASP A 98 2.73 -7.35 -9.24
C ASP A 98 2.87 -8.66 -10.03
N LEU A 99 1.87 -9.53 -9.97
CA LEU A 99 1.87 -10.78 -10.73
C LEU A 99 1.92 -10.52 -12.23
N HIS A 100 1.20 -9.52 -12.69
CA HIS A 100 1.19 -9.18 -14.11
C HIS A 100 2.58 -8.72 -14.58
N VAL A 101 3.24 -7.89 -13.79
CA VAL A 101 4.60 -7.43 -14.09
C VAL A 101 5.57 -8.62 -14.15
N GLU A 102 5.49 -9.54 -13.21
CA GLU A 102 6.34 -10.73 -13.20
C GLU A 102 6.12 -11.59 -14.43
N GLN A 103 4.88 -11.77 -14.86
CA GLN A 103 4.58 -12.54 -16.06
C GLN A 103 5.15 -11.89 -17.31
N GLU A 104 5.09 -10.58 -17.41
CA GLU A 104 5.68 -9.85 -18.53
C GLU A 104 7.21 -10.01 -18.56
N GLU A 105 7.84 -9.95 -17.40
CA GLU A 105 9.28 -10.17 -17.29
C GLU A 105 9.67 -11.57 -17.76
N LEU A 106 8.89 -12.58 -17.36
CA LEU A 106 9.13 -13.95 -17.79
C LEU A 106 9.00 -14.11 -19.30
N ARG A 107 8.01 -13.50 -19.90
CA ARG A 107 7.82 -13.54 -21.35
C ARG A 107 9.00 -12.90 -22.08
N PHE A 108 9.49 -11.81 -21.55
CA PHE A 108 10.62 -11.10 -22.14
C PHE A 108 11.88 -11.97 -22.15
N LEU A 109 12.06 -12.77 -21.09
CA LEU A 109 13.23 -13.63 -20.97
C LEU A 109 13.13 -14.91 -21.80
N GLN A 110 11.96 -15.25 -22.26
CA GLN A 110 11.76 -16.41 -23.13
C GLN A 110 12.02 -16.04 -24.58
#